data_15c9c8f6aafdf717a0d902952866b9b3
#
_entry.id   15c9c8f6aafdf717a0d902952866b9b3
#
_cell.length_a   1.000
_cell.length_b   1.000
_cell.length_c   1.000
_cell.angle_alpha   90.00
_cell.angle_beta   90.00
_cell.angle_gamma   90.00
#
_symmetry.space_group_name_H-M   'P 1'
#
loop_
_entity.id
_entity.type
_entity.pdbx_description
1 polymer ?
#
loop_
_entity_poly.entity_id
_entity_poly.type
_entity_poly.pdbx_seq_one_letter_code
_entity_poly.pdbx_strand_id
1 'polypeptide(L)'
;MEDYNNKTKAELLEIIQNLEKKVEQLSSESVSGRKERFRDRYSNRILDNLPDMLTVLDRDANIVELVSSPSTNHVEGTTADSITQSNIKDILPEDAYKNIRKNMEQVFRSGKSAIARHDLMMDGVPHHYEHWLSLLDKEYLLCMCRDVSQLWETEQTNAEQQNEIMRLNSLMEAIVNNVPVYLFVKDSGNDFRYLY
;
A
#
# COMPACT_ATOMS: atom_id res chain seq x y z
N MET A 1 19.66 45.41 -27.26
CA MET A 1 18.33 45.93 -26.89
C MET A 1 17.61 46.16 -28.21
N GLU A 2 16.59 45.37 -28.52
CA GLU A 2 15.81 45.56 -29.74
C GLU A 2 15.02 46.87 -29.62
N ASP A 3 15.11 47.72 -30.66
CA ASP A 3 14.40 49.00 -30.70
C ASP A 3 12.93 48.79 -31.06
N TYR A 4 12.06 48.83 -30.07
CA TYR A 4 10.60 48.64 -30.22
C TYR A 4 9.87 49.95 -30.63
N ASN A 5 10.58 51.11 -30.67
CA ASN A 5 9.93 52.43 -30.90
C ASN A 5 9.44 52.64 -32.32
N ASN A 6 9.87 51.86 -33.29
CA ASN A 6 9.49 51.97 -34.69
C ASN A 6 8.54 50.88 -35.18
N LYS A 7 7.98 50.05 -34.29
CA LYS A 7 7.10 48.94 -34.68
C LYS A 7 5.63 49.40 -34.72
N THR A 8 4.89 48.88 -35.67
CA THR A 8 3.45 49.08 -35.77
C THR A 8 2.72 48.34 -34.63
N LYS A 9 1.48 48.78 -34.35
CA LYS A 9 0.65 48.13 -33.33
C LYS A 9 0.43 46.64 -33.62
N ALA A 10 0.35 46.23 -34.89
CA ALA A 10 0.16 44.84 -35.30
C ALA A 10 1.44 44.00 -34.98
N GLU A 11 2.61 44.52 -35.30
CA GLU A 11 3.90 43.86 -34.97
C GLU A 11 4.15 43.71 -33.48
N LEU A 12 3.73 44.71 -32.67
CA LEU A 12 3.82 44.64 -31.23
C LEU A 12 2.89 43.60 -30.64
N LEU A 13 1.67 43.45 -31.16
CA LEU A 13 0.74 42.41 -30.74
C LEU A 13 1.24 41.00 -31.06
N GLU A 14 1.85 40.82 -32.21
CA GLU A 14 2.47 39.53 -32.62
C GLU A 14 3.64 39.16 -31.68
N ILE A 15 4.48 40.14 -31.33
CA ILE A 15 5.58 39.97 -30.39
C ILE A 15 5.04 39.58 -29.00
N ILE A 16 3.99 40.26 -28.52
CA ILE A 16 3.36 39.95 -27.24
C ILE A 16 2.83 38.51 -27.22
N GLN A 17 2.06 38.10 -28.26
CA GLN A 17 1.54 36.75 -28.35
C GLN A 17 2.66 35.67 -28.38
N ASN A 18 3.76 35.95 -29.10
CA ASN A 18 4.89 35.06 -29.15
C ASN A 18 5.61 34.97 -27.79
N LEU A 19 5.77 36.09 -27.07
CA LEU A 19 6.36 36.11 -25.74
C LEU A 19 5.47 35.42 -24.72
N GLU A 20 4.17 35.62 -24.74
CA GLU A 20 3.23 34.92 -23.85
C GLU A 20 3.30 33.40 -24.05
N LYS A 21 3.28 32.94 -25.34
CA LYS A 21 3.43 31.52 -25.66
C LYS A 21 4.77 30.94 -25.19
N LYS A 22 5.83 31.72 -25.32
CA LYS A 22 7.17 31.30 -24.85
C LYS A 22 7.30 31.26 -23.33
N VAL A 23 6.66 32.18 -22.61
CA VAL A 23 6.55 32.17 -21.15
C VAL A 23 5.75 30.97 -20.66
N GLU A 24 4.64 30.65 -21.29
CA GLU A 24 3.81 29.49 -20.96
C GLU A 24 4.58 28.18 -21.19
N GLN A 25 5.30 28.06 -22.29
CA GLN A 25 6.15 26.91 -22.60
C GLN A 25 7.30 26.77 -21.56
N LEU A 26 8.03 27.85 -21.26
CA LEU A 26 9.11 27.84 -20.28
C LEU A 26 8.61 27.53 -18.84
N SER A 27 7.42 27.98 -18.51
CA SER A 27 6.81 27.67 -17.20
C SER A 27 6.44 26.20 -17.09
N SER A 28 5.87 25.61 -18.14
CA SER A 28 5.53 24.16 -18.17
C SER A 28 6.78 23.28 -18.14
N GLU A 29 7.83 23.63 -18.89
CA GLU A 29 9.12 22.92 -18.87
C GLU A 29 9.83 23.05 -17.51
N SER A 30 9.75 24.19 -16.84
CA SER A 30 10.37 24.39 -15.51
C SER A 30 9.68 23.57 -14.43
N VAL A 31 8.35 23.41 -14.49
CA VAL A 31 7.60 22.58 -13.53
C VAL A 31 7.86 21.09 -13.77
N SER A 32 7.89 20.65 -15.04
CA SER A 32 8.24 19.27 -15.42
C SER A 32 9.65 18.93 -14.99
N GLY A 33 10.63 19.73 -15.35
CA GLY A 33 12.04 19.49 -14.99
C GLY A 33 12.32 19.62 -13.47
N ARG A 34 11.46 20.32 -12.70
CA ARG A 34 11.57 20.33 -11.24
C ARG A 34 11.01 19.04 -10.63
N LYS A 35 9.91 18.50 -11.19
CA LYS A 35 9.35 17.20 -10.78
C LYS A 35 10.29 16.04 -11.09
N GLU A 36 10.92 16.03 -12.27
CA GLU A 36 11.89 15.01 -12.63
C GLU A 36 13.11 15.06 -11.70
N ARG A 37 13.71 16.23 -11.51
CA ARG A 37 14.84 16.41 -10.57
C ARG A 37 14.51 16.03 -9.13
N PHE A 38 13.28 16.24 -8.69
CA PHE A 38 12.83 15.78 -7.37
C PHE A 38 12.76 14.27 -7.30
N ARG A 39 12.14 13.61 -8.31
CA ARG A 39 12.08 12.16 -8.41
C ARG A 39 13.48 11.54 -8.39
N ASP A 40 14.36 11.98 -9.29
CA ASP A 40 15.72 11.43 -9.40
C ASP A 40 16.53 11.61 -8.12
N ARG A 41 16.33 12.72 -7.42
CA ARG A 41 17.06 13.04 -6.20
C ARG A 41 16.61 12.24 -4.98
N TYR A 42 15.31 11.93 -4.90
CA TYR A 42 14.69 11.37 -3.69
C TYR A 42 14.17 9.95 -3.87
N SER A 43 14.15 9.40 -5.10
CA SER A 43 13.64 8.04 -5.37
C SER A 43 14.27 7.01 -4.44
N ASN A 44 15.57 6.94 -4.39
CA ASN A 44 16.28 5.98 -3.56
C ASN A 44 15.95 6.17 -2.07
N ARG A 45 15.95 7.44 -1.59
CA ARG A 45 15.60 7.73 -0.19
C ARG A 45 14.16 7.36 0.16
N ILE A 46 13.24 7.51 -0.79
CA ILE A 46 11.84 7.10 -0.60
C ILE A 46 11.78 5.58 -0.52
N LEU A 47 12.42 4.88 -1.44
CA LEU A 47 12.48 3.43 -1.47
C LEU A 47 13.13 2.85 -0.20
N ASP A 48 14.25 3.42 0.25
CA ASP A 48 14.97 3.00 1.47
C ASP A 48 14.16 3.17 2.75
N ASN A 49 13.15 4.04 2.75
CA ASN A 49 12.27 4.29 3.90
C ASN A 49 10.89 3.61 3.80
N LEU A 50 10.66 2.81 2.76
CA LEU A 50 9.43 2.02 2.70
C LEU A 50 9.47 0.87 3.72
N PRO A 51 8.38 0.66 4.47
CA PRO A 51 8.30 -0.42 5.45
C PRO A 51 8.13 -1.81 4.80
N ASP A 52 7.88 -1.85 3.50
CA ASP A 52 7.59 -3.06 2.74
C ASP A 52 8.81 -3.49 1.92
N MET A 53 8.95 -4.80 1.72
CA MET A 53 9.95 -5.34 0.81
C MET A 53 9.46 -5.20 -0.64
N LEU A 54 10.30 -4.62 -1.49
CA LEU A 54 10.02 -4.45 -2.92
C LEU A 54 11.01 -5.27 -3.74
N THR A 55 10.49 -6.12 -4.60
CA THR A 55 11.27 -6.94 -5.52
C THR A 55 10.77 -6.82 -6.95
N VAL A 56 11.66 -6.97 -7.91
CA VAL A 56 11.31 -7.14 -9.32
C VAL A 56 11.40 -8.61 -9.65
N LEU A 57 10.32 -9.16 -10.19
CA LEU A 57 10.19 -10.55 -10.59
C LEU A 57 10.11 -10.66 -12.12
N ASP A 58 10.79 -11.64 -12.68
CA ASP A 58 10.61 -12.03 -14.07
C ASP A 58 9.40 -12.97 -14.27
N ARG A 59 9.16 -13.39 -15.52
CA ARG A 59 8.06 -14.31 -15.86
C ARG A 59 8.17 -15.66 -15.21
N ASP A 60 9.35 -16.12 -14.86
CA ASP A 60 9.62 -17.41 -14.25
C ASP A 60 9.68 -17.34 -12.72
N ALA A 61 9.34 -16.16 -12.16
CA ALA A 61 9.35 -15.88 -10.73
C ALA A 61 10.75 -15.85 -10.11
N ASN A 62 11.77 -15.55 -10.92
CA ASN A 62 13.08 -15.24 -10.38
C ASN A 62 13.10 -13.78 -9.88
N ILE A 63 13.79 -13.56 -8.77
CA ILE A 63 14.00 -12.23 -8.21
C ILE A 63 15.17 -11.60 -8.96
N VAL A 64 14.85 -10.66 -9.86
CA VAL A 64 15.83 -9.94 -10.68
C VAL A 64 16.51 -8.84 -9.90
N GLU A 65 15.74 -8.16 -9.05
CA GLU A 65 16.23 -7.05 -8.24
C GLU A 65 15.49 -6.96 -6.91
N LEU A 66 16.22 -6.66 -5.85
CA LEU A 66 15.69 -6.27 -4.55
C LEU A 66 15.76 -4.74 -4.45
N VAL A 67 14.63 -4.07 -4.66
CA VAL A 67 14.53 -2.61 -4.72
C VAL A 67 14.55 -1.98 -3.34
N SER A 68 13.87 -2.60 -2.38
CA SER A 68 13.84 -2.18 -0.97
C SER A 68 13.66 -3.39 -0.07
N SER A 69 14.40 -3.40 1.05
CA SER A 69 14.27 -4.42 2.08
C SER A 69 14.38 -3.76 3.45
N PRO A 70 13.26 -3.57 4.16
CA PRO A 70 13.31 -3.08 5.53
C PRO A 70 14.07 -4.08 6.40
N SER A 71 14.89 -3.57 7.31
CA SER A 71 15.75 -4.37 8.19
C SER A 71 14.99 -5.31 9.15
N THR A 72 13.67 -5.16 9.22
CA THR A 72 12.79 -5.93 10.12
C THR A 72 12.15 -7.16 9.48
N ASN A 73 12.18 -7.30 8.15
CA ASN A 73 11.50 -8.38 7.42
C ASN A 73 12.47 -9.42 6.85
N HIS A 74 13.58 -9.66 7.52
CA HIS A 74 14.46 -10.73 7.11
C HIS A 74 13.85 -12.09 7.49
N VAL A 75 13.57 -12.93 6.50
CA VAL A 75 13.50 -14.37 6.71
C VAL A 75 14.87 -14.77 7.29
N GLU A 76 14.86 -15.33 8.49
CA GLU A 76 16.07 -15.68 9.23
C GLU A 76 17.06 -16.43 8.34
N GLY A 77 18.29 -15.93 8.25
CA GLY A 77 19.36 -16.54 7.44
C GLY A 77 19.45 -16.09 5.98
N THR A 78 18.59 -15.18 5.51
CA THR A 78 18.68 -14.63 4.15
C THR A 78 19.32 -13.25 4.14
N THR A 79 20.37 -13.08 3.36
CA THR A 79 20.97 -11.78 3.06
C THR A 79 20.36 -11.21 1.78
N ALA A 80 20.40 -9.88 1.60
CA ALA A 80 19.92 -9.24 0.37
C ALA A 80 20.55 -9.86 -0.89
N ASP A 81 21.83 -10.21 -0.83
CA ASP A 81 22.57 -10.84 -1.93
C ASP A 81 22.10 -12.28 -2.22
N SER A 82 21.63 -13.01 -1.18
CA SER A 82 21.12 -14.37 -1.37
C SER A 82 19.69 -14.41 -1.93
N ILE A 83 18.93 -13.34 -1.74
CA ILE A 83 17.56 -13.20 -2.28
C ILE A 83 17.63 -12.85 -3.76
N THR A 84 18.52 -11.94 -4.14
CA THR A 84 18.71 -11.56 -5.55
C THR A 84 19.22 -12.75 -6.35
N GLN A 85 18.63 -13.02 -7.51
CA GLN A 85 18.88 -14.17 -8.39
C GLN A 85 18.31 -15.52 -7.89
N SER A 86 17.63 -15.57 -6.75
CA SER A 86 16.87 -16.74 -6.32
C SER A 86 15.49 -16.76 -6.98
N ASN A 87 14.88 -17.95 -7.00
CA ASN A 87 13.48 -18.10 -7.39
C ASN A 87 12.59 -18.05 -6.14
N ILE A 88 11.45 -17.37 -6.20
CA ILE A 88 10.53 -17.32 -5.05
C ILE A 88 10.05 -18.72 -4.61
N LYS A 89 10.12 -19.72 -5.50
CA LYS A 89 9.85 -21.12 -5.19
C LYS A 89 10.80 -21.69 -4.12
N ASP A 90 12.05 -21.21 -4.10
CA ASP A 90 13.07 -21.72 -3.18
C ASP A 90 12.99 -21.04 -1.80
N ILE A 91 12.23 -19.95 -1.72
CA ILE A 91 12.09 -19.13 -0.49
C ILE A 91 10.74 -19.39 0.20
N LEU A 92 9.69 -19.66 -0.59
CA LEU A 92 8.32 -19.74 -0.08
C LEU A 92 7.82 -21.19 0.00
N PRO A 93 6.90 -21.50 0.92
CA PRO A 93 6.17 -22.76 0.91
C PRO A 93 5.45 -22.99 -0.44
N GLU A 94 5.29 -24.26 -0.79
CA GLU A 94 4.75 -24.64 -2.11
C GLU A 94 3.36 -24.02 -2.40
N ASP A 95 2.49 -23.96 -1.40
CA ASP A 95 1.13 -23.40 -1.56
C ASP A 95 1.17 -21.89 -1.75
N ALA A 96 2.05 -21.18 -1.03
CA ALA A 96 2.30 -19.76 -1.19
C ALA A 96 2.84 -19.47 -2.60
N TYR A 97 3.84 -20.22 -3.04
CA TYR A 97 4.39 -20.10 -4.39
C TYR A 97 3.31 -20.31 -5.47
N LYS A 98 2.50 -21.37 -5.37
CA LYS A 98 1.43 -21.64 -6.34
C LYS A 98 0.42 -20.49 -6.41
N ASN A 99 0.05 -19.93 -5.27
CA ASN A 99 -0.88 -18.81 -5.21
C ASN A 99 -0.28 -17.56 -5.87
N ILE A 100 0.95 -17.21 -5.52
CA ILE A 100 1.64 -16.04 -6.12
C ILE A 100 1.82 -16.26 -7.62
N ARG A 101 2.27 -17.43 -8.05
CA ARG A 101 2.46 -17.76 -9.47
C ARG A 101 1.18 -17.61 -10.30
N LYS A 102 0.05 -18.10 -9.79
CA LYS A 102 -1.27 -17.93 -10.41
C LYS A 102 -1.64 -16.43 -10.58
N ASN A 103 -1.39 -15.63 -9.55
CA ASN A 103 -1.66 -14.19 -9.60
C ASN A 103 -0.70 -13.47 -10.56
N MET A 104 0.59 -13.84 -10.62
CA MET A 104 1.55 -13.33 -11.60
C MET A 104 1.06 -13.55 -13.04
N GLU A 105 0.64 -14.77 -13.37
CA GLU A 105 0.10 -15.11 -14.69
C GLU A 105 -1.13 -14.26 -15.05
N GLN A 106 -2.00 -14.02 -14.07
CA GLN A 106 -3.15 -13.15 -14.25
C GLN A 106 -2.72 -11.70 -14.53
N VAL A 107 -1.73 -11.17 -13.79
CA VAL A 107 -1.20 -9.80 -13.98
C VAL A 107 -0.57 -9.66 -15.37
N PHE A 108 0.30 -10.60 -15.79
CA PHE A 108 0.91 -10.59 -17.12
C PHE A 108 -0.13 -10.64 -18.25
N ARG A 109 -1.22 -11.39 -18.06
CA ARG A 109 -2.27 -11.53 -19.07
C ARG A 109 -3.20 -10.33 -19.14
N SER A 110 -3.57 -9.76 -17.99
CA SER A 110 -4.60 -8.72 -17.89
C SER A 110 -4.06 -7.30 -17.80
N GLY A 111 -2.79 -7.13 -17.40
CA GLY A 111 -2.19 -5.84 -17.06
C GLY A 111 -2.72 -5.22 -15.76
N LYS A 112 -3.64 -5.90 -15.07
CA LYS A 112 -4.22 -5.41 -13.81
C LYS A 112 -3.46 -5.98 -12.63
N SER A 113 -3.19 -5.15 -11.62
CA SER A 113 -2.56 -5.58 -10.37
C SER A 113 -3.40 -6.64 -9.65
N ALA A 114 -2.73 -7.52 -8.91
CA ALA A 114 -3.36 -8.57 -8.11
C ALA A 114 -2.72 -8.62 -6.72
N ILE A 115 -3.44 -9.21 -5.77
CA ILE A 115 -2.96 -9.44 -4.40
C ILE A 115 -2.98 -10.94 -4.15
N ALA A 116 -1.84 -11.48 -3.73
CA ALA A 116 -1.73 -12.85 -3.22
C ALA A 116 -1.45 -12.81 -1.72
N ARG A 117 -2.10 -13.69 -0.96
CA ARG A 117 -1.92 -13.80 0.49
C ARG A 117 -1.41 -15.19 0.82
N HIS A 118 -0.55 -15.28 1.83
CA HIS A 118 -0.13 -16.55 2.40
C HIS A 118 0.29 -16.39 3.84
N ASP A 119 0.29 -17.52 4.55
CA ASP A 119 0.77 -17.60 5.92
C ASP A 119 2.13 -18.29 5.95
N LEU A 120 3.01 -17.84 6.82
CA LEU A 120 4.31 -18.43 7.05
C LEU A 120 4.49 -18.67 8.54
N MET A 121 4.87 -19.89 8.93
CA MET A 121 5.23 -20.18 10.33
C MET A 121 6.67 -19.79 10.58
N MET A 122 6.89 -18.83 11.48
CA MET A 122 8.23 -18.41 11.94
C MET A 122 8.29 -18.60 13.46
N ASP A 123 9.26 -19.37 13.94
CA ASP A 123 9.42 -19.69 15.37
C ASP A 123 8.15 -20.22 16.07
N GLY A 124 7.31 -20.92 15.32
CA GLY A 124 6.03 -21.44 15.82
C GLY A 124 4.89 -20.42 15.88
N VAL A 125 5.11 -19.20 15.39
CA VAL A 125 4.11 -18.13 15.30
C VAL A 125 3.69 -17.96 13.83
N PRO A 126 2.37 -17.91 13.54
CA PRO A 126 1.90 -17.62 12.19
C PRO A 126 2.12 -16.14 11.85
N HIS A 127 2.76 -15.89 10.73
CA HIS A 127 2.87 -14.58 10.11
C HIS A 127 2.04 -14.53 8.85
N HIS A 128 1.36 -13.42 8.62
CA HIS A 128 0.46 -13.20 7.49
C HIS A 128 1.09 -12.20 6.52
N TYR A 129 1.23 -12.61 5.25
CA TYR A 129 1.86 -11.78 4.22
C TYR A 129 0.90 -11.48 3.08
N GLU A 130 0.96 -10.25 2.58
CA GLU A 130 0.33 -9.82 1.34
C GLU A 130 1.40 -9.49 0.30
N HIS A 131 1.23 -10.04 -0.90
CA HIS A 131 2.04 -9.72 -2.08
C HIS A 131 1.21 -8.94 -3.08
N TRP A 132 1.56 -7.69 -3.28
CA TRP A 132 0.95 -6.82 -4.28
C TRP A 132 1.76 -6.91 -5.55
N LEU A 133 1.16 -7.48 -6.60
CA LEU A 133 1.79 -7.72 -7.88
C LEU A 133 1.31 -6.69 -8.89
N SER A 134 2.22 -5.95 -9.49
CA SER A 134 1.92 -4.91 -10.47
C SER A 134 2.82 -5.06 -11.69
N LEU A 135 2.25 -4.90 -12.88
CA LEU A 135 3.00 -4.99 -14.13
C LEU A 135 3.93 -3.79 -14.27
N LEU A 136 5.21 -4.04 -14.47
CA LEU A 136 6.19 -3.02 -14.87
C LEU A 136 6.23 -2.92 -16.39
N ASP A 137 6.42 -4.05 -17.06
CA ASP A 137 6.41 -4.17 -18.51
C ASP A 137 6.02 -5.59 -18.96
N LYS A 138 6.36 -5.98 -20.18
CA LYS A 138 6.02 -7.30 -20.73
C LYS A 138 6.78 -8.46 -20.08
N GLU A 139 7.90 -8.20 -19.42
CA GLU A 139 8.82 -9.20 -18.89
C GLU A 139 8.89 -9.18 -17.36
N TYR A 140 8.58 -8.04 -16.73
CA TYR A 140 8.80 -7.83 -15.30
C TYR A 140 7.56 -7.38 -14.55
N LEU A 141 7.47 -7.82 -13.30
CA LEU A 141 6.50 -7.40 -12.29
C LEU A 141 7.21 -6.74 -11.11
N LEU A 142 6.59 -5.73 -10.55
CA LEU A 142 6.90 -5.26 -9.20
C LEU A 142 6.08 -6.09 -8.21
N CYS A 143 6.76 -6.68 -7.24
CA CYS A 143 6.14 -7.37 -6.11
C CYS A 143 6.47 -6.59 -4.83
N MET A 144 5.44 -6.10 -4.16
CA MET A 144 5.56 -5.52 -2.83
C MET A 144 5.05 -6.54 -1.82
N CYS A 145 5.92 -6.98 -0.91
CA CYS A 145 5.61 -7.91 0.16
C CYS A 145 5.47 -7.15 1.48
N ARG A 146 4.31 -7.29 2.11
CA ARG A 146 3.96 -6.66 3.39
C ARG A 146 3.63 -7.72 4.43
N ASP A 147 4.22 -7.60 5.62
CA ASP A 147 3.75 -8.31 6.80
C ASP A 147 2.50 -7.61 7.35
N VAL A 148 1.39 -8.34 7.38
CA VAL A 148 0.09 -7.84 7.89
C VAL A 148 -0.33 -8.55 9.17
N SER A 149 0.57 -9.28 9.83
CA SER A 149 0.27 -10.07 11.02
C SER A 149 -0.36 -9.24 12.14
N GLN A 150 0.21 -8.08 12.44
CA GLN A 150 -0.32 -7.19 13.48
C GLN A 150 -1.72 -6.64 13.14
N LEU A 151 -1.94 -6.31 11.86
CA LEU A 151 -3.25 -5.87 11.39
C LEU A 151 -4.27 -7.01 11.53
N TRP A 152 -3.89 -8.20 11.10
CA TRP A 152 -4.74 -9.39 11.17
C TRP A 152 -5.13 -9.76 12.61
N GLU A 153 -4.17 -9.76 13.55
CA GLU A 153 -4.42 -9.98 14.97
C GLU A 153 -5.39 -8.93 15.55
N THR A 154 -5.20 -7.66 15.17
CA THR A 154 -6.08 -6.57 15.61
C THR A 154 -7.50 -6.76 15.08
N GLU A 155 -7.67 -7.14 13.82
CA GLU A 155 -8.98 -7.41 13.22
C GLU A 155 -9.67 -8.61 13.88
N GLN A 156 -8.95 -9.69 14.17
CA GLN A 156 -9.48 -10.86 14.87
C GLN A 156 -9.95 -10.50 16.29
N THR A 157 -9.12 -9.80 17.05
CA THR A 157 -9.47 -9.35 18.42
C THR A 157 -10.71 -8.46 18.39
N ASN A 158 -10.81 -7.53 17.45
CA ASN A 158 -11.98 -6.66 17.28
C ASN A 158 -13.23 -7.47 16.93
N ALA A 159 -13.13 -8.46 16.05
CA ALA A 159 -14.26 -9.31 15.67
C ALA A 159 -14.75 -10.16 16.86
N GLU A 160 -13.86 -10.71 17.67
CA GLU A 160 -14.20 -11.45 18.89
C GLU A 160 -14.89 -10.55 19.92
N GLN A 161 -14.37 -9.35 20.14
CA GLN A 161 -15.00 -8.36 21.03
C GLN A 161 -16.41 -7.96 20.57
N GLN A 162 -16.59 -7.73 19.28
CA GLN A 162 -17.92 -7.42 18.72
C GLN A 162 -18.91 -8.57 18.90
N ASN A 163 -18.47 -9.80 18.67
CA ASN A 163 -19.31 -10.99 18.88
C ASN A 163 -19.71 -11.15 20.35
N GLU A 164 -18.80 -10.90 21.29
CA GLU A 164 -19.10 -10.97 22.72
C GLU A 164 -20.07 -9.85 23.14
N ILE A 165 -19.90 -8.63 22.62
CA ILE A 165 -20.86 -7.53 22.86
C ILE A 165 -22.24 -7.90 22.34
N MET A 166 -22.36 -8.46 21.13
CA MET A 166 -23.64 -8.90 20.59
C MET A 166 -24.27 -10.01 21.44
N ARG A 167 -23.48 -10.97 21.90
CA ARG A 167 -23.90 -12.05 22.79
C ARG A 167 -24.48 -11.51 24.13
N LEU A 168 -23.72 -10.59 24.75
CA LEU A 168 -24.13 -9.97 26.01
C LEU A 168 -25.41 -9.12 25.86
N ASN A 169 -25.52 -8.36 24.76
CA ASN A 169 -26.73 -7.59 24.48
C ASN A 169 -27.96 -8.51 24.32
N SER A 170 -27.84 -9.59 23.56
CA SER A 170 -28.92 -10.57 23.40
C SER A 170 -29.30 -11.22 24.71
N LEU A 171 -28.33 -11.52 25.57
CA LEU A 171 -28.60 -12.04 26.91
C LEU A 171 -29.34 -11.00 27.80
N MET A 172 -28.89 -9.75 27.76
CA MET A 172 -29.54 -8.65 28.47
C MET A 172 -31.00 -8.46 28.01
N GLU A 173 -31.23 -8.46 26.70
CA GLU A 173 -32.61 -8.38 26.15
C GLU A 173 -33.45 -9.57 26.59
N ALA A 174 -32.91 -10.77 26.58
CA ALA A 174 -33.63 -11.96 27.04
C ALA A 174 -33.99 -11.86 28.53
N ILE A 175 -33.07 -11.36 29.37
CA ILE A 175 -33.35 -11.15 30.82
C ILE A 175 -34.43 -10.09 30.99
N VAL A 176 -34.27 -8.91 30.39
CA VAL A 176 -35.22 -7.78 30.54
C VAL A 176 -36.60 -8.17 30.08
N ASN A 177 -36.73 -8.92 28.98
CA ASN A 177 -38.03 -9.30 28.41
C ASN A 177 -38.72 -10.48 29.13
N ASN A 178 -37.96 -11.32 29.86
CA ASN A 178 -38.53 -12.53 30.46
C ASN A 178 -38.57 -12.52 31.99
N VAL A 179 -37.98 -11.52 32.66
CA VAL A 179 -38.00 -11.41 34.11
C VAL A 179 -39.24 -10.56 34.50
N PRO A 180 -40.18 -11.08 35.28
CA PRO A 180 -41.42 -10.36 35.67
C PRO A 180 -41.16 -9.38 36.82
N VAL A 181 -40.13 -8.52 36.65
CA VAL A 181 -39.76 -7.48 37.62
C VAL A 181 -39.52 -6.16 36.92
N TYR A 182 -39.70 -5.07 37.60
CA TYR A 182 -39.36 -3.75 37.09
C TYR A 182 -37.83 -3.54 37.23
N LEU A 183 -37.15 -3.38 36.15
CA LEU A 183 -35.72 -3.00 36.09
C LEU A 183 -35.61 -1.51 35.82
N PHE A 184 -34.81 -0.83 36.60
CA PHE A 184 -34.43 0.55 36.33
C PHE A 184 -32.93 0.76 36.61
N VAL A 185 -32.33 1.51 35.76
CA VAL A 185 -30.92 1.91 35.86
C VAL A 185 -30.86 3.34 36.38
N LYS A 186 -30.00 3.58 37.36
CA LYS A 186 -29.75 4.92 37.90
C LYS A 186 -28.31 5.30 37.62
N ASP A 187 -28.11 6.52 37.19
CA ASP A 187 -26.80 7.12 37.07
C ASP A 187 -26.36 7.67 38.43
N SER A 188 -25.27 7.10 38.98
CA SER A 188 -24.70 7.57 40.27
C SER A 188 -23.94 8.87 40.15
N GLY A 189 -23.52 9.24 38.94
CA GLY A 189 -22.75 10.47 38.67
C GLY A 189 -23.64 11.73 38.44
N ASN A 190 -24.95 11.56 38.28
CA ASN A 190 -25.87 12.62 37.90
C ASN A 190 -27.17 12.59 38.70
N ASP A 191 -27.09 12.71 40.01
CA ASP A 191 -28.24 12.78 40.95
C ASP A 191 -29.24 11.60 40.85
N PHE A 192 -28.75 10.40 40.55
CA PHE A 192 -29.56 9.18 40.43
C PHE A 192 -30.71 9.30 39.45
N ARG A 193 -30.59 10.01 38.37
CA ARG A 193 -31.59 10.08 37.30
C ARG A 193 -31.79 8.70 36.65
N TYR A 194 -33.04 8.41 36.30
CA TYR A 194 -33.36 7.19 35.56
C TYR A 194 -32.82 7.29 34.13
N LEU A 195 -32.11 6.26 33.71
CA LEU A 195 -31.73 6.06 32.32
C LEU A 195 -32.68 5.01 31.72
N TYR A 196 -33.30 5.35 30.62
CA TYR A 196 -34.21 4.45 29.89
C TYR A 196 -33.43 3.55 28.96
#